data_d66e2fdd5140669e9af481c327f84057
#
_entry.id   d66e2fdd5140669e9af481c327f84057
#
_cell.length_a   1.000
_cell.length_b   1.000
_cell.length_c   1.000
_cell.angle_alpha   90.00
_cell.angle_beta   90.00
_cell.angle_gamma   90.00
#
_symmetry.space_group_name_H-M   'P 1'
#
loop_
_entity.id
_entity.type
_entity.pdbx_description
1 polymer ?
#
loop_
_entity_poly.entity_id
_entity_poly.type
_entity_poly.pdbx_seq_one_letter_code
_entity_poly.pdbx_strand_id
1 'polypeptide(L)'
;MNIETVMVIGAGQMGAGIAQVFAASGYQVSLYDVDQKNIQKGIEGIDKRLKKQVGKGSLSAKEYEEIMERLHLANEITAAQKADLIVEAVVEKMEVKQAIFAELDSLAPNHTVLATNTSSLPITEIAAVTTRPEKVIGMHFMNPVPVMKLVEIIRGLATTDEVYQAVYETTKKLNKTPVEVHDFPGFVSNRILMPMINEAVFTLYEGVANEEDIDQVMKLGMNHPMGPLTLADFIGLDTCLFIMETLHKGFGDDKYRPCPLLRKYVKAGWLGRKTGKGFFTYET
;
A
#
# COMPACT_ATOMS: atom_id res chain seq x y z
N MET A 1 0.33 -21.77 11.39
CA MET A 1 1.39 -21.60 10.34
C MET A 1 2.59 -20.89 10.94
N ASN A 2 3.82 -21.35 10.65
CA ASN A 2 5.04 -20.60 10.98
C ASN A 2 5.51 -19.88 9.72
N ILE A 3 5.78 -18.58 9.81
CA ILE A 3 6.29 -17.76 8.71
C ILE A 3 7.69 -17.32 9.12
N GLU A 4 8.70 -17.70 8.33
CA GLU A 4 10.11 -17.36 8.52
C GLU A 4 10.72 -16.72 7.27
N THR A 5 10.23 -17.11 6.10
CA THR A 5 10.72 -16.66 4.80
C THR A 5 9.63 -15.88 4.07
N VAL A 6 9.98 -14.69 3.61
CA VAL A 6 9.04 -13.79 2.95
C VAL A 6 9.57 -13.41 1.57
N MET A 7 8.72 -13.46 0.56
CA MET A 7 9.02 -12.87 -0.74
C MET A 7 8.18 -11.63 -0.95
N VAL A 8 8.80 -10.54 -1.38
CA VAL A 8 8.10 -9.31 -1.76
C VAL A 8 8.22 -9.13 -3.26
N ILE A 9 7.07 -8.98 -3.94
CA ILE A 9 6.99 -8.79 -5.40
C ILE A 9 6.62 -7.36 -5.71
N GLY A 10 7.47 -6.69 -6.49
CA GLY A 10 7.44 -5.25 -6.72
C GLY A 10 8.45 -4.54 -5.82
N ALA A 11 9.49 -3.96 -6.42
CA ALA A 11 10.57 -3.27 -5.71
C ALA A 11 10.41 -1.73 -5.69
N GLY A 12 9.19 -1.24 -5.98
CA GLY A 12 8.84 0.16 -5.84
C GLY A 12 8.83 0.64 -4.39
N GLN A 13 8.34 1.85 -4.17
CA GLN A 13 8.31 2.49 -2.85
C GLN A 13 7.65 1.63 -1.77
N MET A 14 6.48 1.02 -2.09
CA MET A 14 5.75 0.17 -1.14
C MET A 14 6.49 -1.14 -0.89
N GLY A 15 6.85 -1.87 -1.95
CA GLY A 15 7.52 -3.17 -1.80
C GLY A 15 8.87 -3.07 -1.11
N ALA A 16 9.71 -2.07 -1.45
CA ALA A 16 10.96 -1.82 -0.74
C ALA A 16 10.72 -1.46 0.75
N GLY A 17 9.66 -0.73 1.05
CA GLY A 17 9.27 -0.42 2.43
C GLY A 17 8.81 -1.67 3.19
N ILE A 18 8.02 -2.54 2.55
CA ILE A 18 7.54 -3.81 3.12
C ILE A 18 8.74 -4.73 3.36
N ALA A 19 9.62 -4.92 2.38
CA ALA A 19 10.82 -5.73 2.52
C ALA A 19 11.71 -5.26 3.68
N GLN A 20 11.91 -3.94 3.82
CA GLN A 20 12.65 -3.36 4.94
C GLN A 20 12.05 -3.72 6.29
N VAL A 21 10.73 -3.60 6.45
CA VAL A 21 10.05 -3.85 7.73
C VAL A 21 10.12 -5.33 8.10
N PHE A 22 9.93 -6.23 7.14
CA PHE A 22 10.10 -7.68 7.39
C PHE A 22 11.53 -8.03 7.79
N ALA A 23 12.55 -7.55 7.05
CA ALA A 23 13.96 -7.81 7.38
C ALA A 23 14.36 -7.23 8.74
N ALA A 24 13.88 -6.03 9.09
CA ALA A 24 14.10 -5.42 10.40
C ALA A 24 13.43 -6.20 11.54
N SER A 25 12.40 -7.00 11.24
CA SER A 25 11.69 -7.84 12.21
C SER A 25 12.21 -9.28 12.26
N GLY A 26 13.34 -9.57 11.60
CA GLY A 26 14.05 -10.86 11.69
C GLY A 26 13.72 -11.88 10.61
N TYR A 27 12.87 -11.55 9.64
CA TYR A 27 12.51 -12.44 8.53
C TYR A 27 13.58 -12.47 7.45
N GLN A 28 13.78 -13.63 6.81
CA GLN A 28 14.53 -13.73 5.56
C GLN A 28 13.65 -13.21 4.43
N VAL A 29 14.13 -12.22 3.67
CA VAL A 29 13.33 -11.52 2.68
C VAL A 29 13.95 -11.58 1.30
N SER A 30 13.22 -12.12 0.34
CA SER A 30 13.57 -12.06 -1.09
C SER A 30 12.78 -10.93 -1.76
N LEU A 31 13.47 -9.95 -2.34
CA LEU A 31 12.85 -8.85 -3.09
C LEU A 31 12.96 -9.12 -4.59
N TYR A 32 11.84 -9.15 -5.28
CA TYR A 32 11.73 -9.39 -6.71
C TYR A 32 10.99 -8.26 -7.43
N ASP A 33 11.44 -7.94 -8.63
CA ASP A 33 10.73 -7.10 -9.60
C ASP A 33 11.07 -7.57 -11.01
N VAL A 34 10.16 -7.39 -11.96
CA VAL A 34 10.42 -7.73 -13.37
C VAL A 34 11.55 -6.90 -13.98
N ASP A 35 11.78 -5.70 -13.46
CA ASP A 35 12.93 -4.86 -13.82
C ASP A 35 13.98 -4.89 -12.69
N GLN A 36 15.11 -5.53 -12.99
CA GLN A 36 16.24 -5.62 -12.04
C GLN A 36 16.73 -4.25 -11.56
N LYS A 37 16.57 -3.19 -12.36
CA LYS A 37 16.92 -1.82 -11.94
C LYS A 37 16.04 -1.35 -10.78
N ASN A 38 14.79 -1.79 -10.74
CA ASN A 38 13.90 -1.46 -9.63
C ASN A 38 14.34 -2.17 -8.34
N ILE A 39 14.78 -3.44 -8.44
CA ILE A 39 15.30 -4.18 -7.29
C ILE A 39 16.52 -3.44 -6.72
N GLN A 40 17.48 -3.09 -7.58
CA GLN A 40 18.67 -2.38 -7.15
C GLN A 40 18.33 -1.05 -6.47
N LYS A 41 17.48 -0.22 -7.10
CA LYS A 41 16.99 1.04 -6.51
C LYS A 41 16.25 0.83 -5.19
N GLY A 42 15.45 -0.24 -5.09
CA GLY A 42 14.75 -0.63 -3.87
C GLY A 42 15.71 -0.87 -2.72
N ILE A 43 16.74 -1.71 -2.93
CA ILE A 43 17.78 -2.02 -1.94
C ILE A 43 18.60 -0.79 -1.57
N GLU A 44 19.04 0.02 -2.56
CA GLU A 44 19.75 1.28 -2.31
C GLU A 44 18.90 2.25 -1.48
N GLY A 45 17.60 2.31 -1.74
CA GLY A 45 16.67 3.10 -0.98
C GLY A 45 16.53 2.62 0.46
N ILE A 46 16.52 1.31 0.71
CA ILE A 46 16.53 0.71 2.05
C ILE A 46 17.83 1.05 2.75
N ASP A 47 18.97 0.79 2.12
CA ASP A 47 20.30 1.07 2.64
C ASP A 47 20.43 2.54 3.10
N LYS A 48 20.05 3.47 2.23
CA LYS A 48 20.09 4.91 2.53
C LYS A 48 19.23 5.27 3.75
N ARG A 49 18.02 4.69 3.87
CA ARG A 49 17.15 4.95 5.02
C ARG A 49 17.72 4.39 6.32
N LEU A 50 18.27 3.16 6.30
CA LEU A 50 18.88 2.54 7.47
C LEU A 50 20.16 3.26 7.89
N LYS A 51 21.05 3.63 6.96
CA LYS A 51 22.24 4.47 7.25
C LYS A 51 21.88 5.81 7.89
N LYS A 52 20.79 6.43 7.45
CA LYS A 52 20.28 7.66 8.08
C LYS A 52 19.82 7.42 9.52
N GLN A 53 19.26 6.25 9.83
CA GLN A 53 18.86 5.87 11.18
C GLN A 53 20.09 5.61 12.07
N VAL A 54 21.12 4.95 11.55
CA VAL A 54 22.40 4.77 12.23
C VAL A 54 23.03 6.13 12.54
N GLY A 55 23.10 7.04 11.57
CA GLY A 55 23.64 8.39 11.77
C GLY A 55 22.87 9.25 12.77
N LYS A 56 21.58 8.92 13.03
CA LYS A 56 20.76 9.55 14.07
C LYS A 56 20.80 8.84 15.43
N GLY A 57 21.52 7.71 15.54
CA GLY A 57 21.59 6.91 16.75
C GLY A 57 20.31 6.13 17.09
N SER A 58 19.35 6.04 16.16
CA SER A 58 18.09 5.28 16.33
C SER A 58 18.19 3.83 15.85
N LEU A 59 19.31 3.43 15.27
CA LEU A 59 19.66 2.08 14.85
C LEU A 59 21.17 1.90 15.12
N SER A 60 21.58 0.77 15.66
CA SER A 60 23.01 0.44 15.80
C SER A 60 23.60 -0.04 14.47
N ALA A 61 24.93 0.06 14.31
CA ALA A 61 25.63 -0.47 13.14
C ALA A 61 25.44 -2.00 13.02
N LYS A 62 25.40 -2.72 14.13
CA LYS A 62 25.17 -4.16 14.16
C LYS A 62 23.76 -4.52 13.65
N GLU A 63 22.73 -3.84 14.13
CA GLU A 63 21.35 -4.05 13.64
C GLU A 63 21.23 -3.73 12.16
N TYR A 64 21.90 -2.69 11.67
CA TYR A 64 21.95 -2.37 10.25
C TYR A 64 22.52 -3.54 9.42
N GLU A 65 23.68 -4.10 9.83
CA GLU A 65 24.30 -5.22 9.15
C GLU A 65 23.36 -6.45 9.12
N GLU A 66 22.79 -6.80 10.28
CA GLU A 66 21.84 -7.91 10.40
C GLU A 66 20.60 -7.75 9.53
N ILE A 67 20.06 -6.51 9.38
CA ILE A 67 18.92 -6.23 8.51
C ILE A 67 19.32 -6.41 7.04
N MET A 68 20.48 -5.89 6.64
CA MET A 68 20.95 -5.97 5.27
C MET A 68 21.29 -7.42 4.86
N GLU A 69 21.81 -8.25 5.77
CA GLU A 69 22.07 -9.66 5.55
C GLU A 69 20.81 -10.50 5.30
N ARG A 70 19.65 -10.08 5.85
CA ARG A 70 18.36 -10.74 5.63
C ARG A 70 17.68 -10.34 4.33
N LEU A 71 18.21 -9.36 3.61
CA LEU A 71 17.64 -8.87 2.34
C LEU A 71 18.36 -9.50 1.15
N HIS A 72 17.65 -10.32 0.38
CA HIS A 72 18.17 -11.01 -0.78
C HIS A 72 17.51 -10.47 -2.06
N LEU A 73 18.31 -10.27 -3.11
CA LEU A 73 17.78 -9.96 -4.43
C LEU A 73 17.35 -11.27 -5.11
N ALA A 74 16.10 -11.36 -5.52
CA ALA A 74 15.61 -12.46 -6.33
C ALA A 74 15.65 -12.06 -7.81
N ASN A 75 16.42 -12.79 -8.60
CA ASN A 75 16.51 -12.53 -10.05
C ASN A 75 15.35 -13.14 -10.83
N GLU A 76 14.67 -14.12 -10.24
CA GLU A 76 13.59 -14.86 -10.86
C GLU A 76 12.42 -15.04 -9.89
N ILE A 77 11.20 -15.06 -10.42
CA ILE A 77 9.99 -15.30 -9.65
C ILE A 77 9.97 -16.69 -8.99
N THR A 78 10.76 -17.62 -9.50
CA THR A 78 10.93 -18.98 -8.94
C THR A 78 11.44 -18.98 -7.50
N ALA A 79 11.98 -17.87 -6.98
CA ALA A 79 12.29 -17.70 -5.55
C ALA A 79 11.04 -17.92 -4.66
N ALA A 80 9.83 -17.79 -5.19
CA ALA A 80 8.57 -18.12 -4.54
C ALA A 80 8.50 -19.55 -3.97
N GLN A 81 9.26 -20.48 -4.54
CA GLN A 81 9.34 -21.89 -4.08
C GLN A 81 9.86 -22.06 -2.66
N LYS A 82 10.45 -21.02 -2.07
CA LYS A 82 11.02 -21.06 -0.72
C LYS A 82 10.28 -20.16 0.27
N ALA A 83 9.21 -19.50 -0.15
CA ALA A 83 8.52 -18.52 0.66
C ALA A 83 7.36 -19.13 1.46
N ASP A 84 7.27 -18.78 2.74
CA ASP A 84 6.10 -19.07 3.59
C ASP A 84 4.99 -18.02 3.38
N LEU A 85 5.40 -16.79 3.10
CA LEU A 85 4.51 -15.67 2.80
C LEU A 85 5.04 -14.92 1.58
N ILE A 86 4.15 -14.62 0.64
CA ILE A 86 4.44 -13.74 -0.50
C ILE A 86 3.57 -12.50 -0.38
N VAL A 87 4.20 -11.31 -0.45
CA VAL A 87 3.49 -10.03 -0.42
C VAL A 87 3.69 -9.32 -1.75
N GLU A 88 2.63 -9.26 -2.54
CA GLU A 88 2.61 -8.55 -3.83
C GLU A 88 2.36 -7.06 -3.62
N ALA A 89 3.19 -6.21 -4.23
CA ALA A 89 3.13 -4.74 -4.17
C ALA A 89 3.49 -4.09 -5.53
N VAL A 90 2.94 -4.64 -6.61
CA VAL A 90 3.12 -4.11 -7.99
C VAL A 90 2.08 -3.04 -8.31
N VAL A 91 2.02 -2.61 -9.58
CA VAL A 91 1.05 -1.61 -10.06
C VAL A 91 -0.39 -2.04 -9.79
N GLU A 92 -1.24 -1.05 -9.47
CA GLU A 92 -2.65 -1.26 -9.08
C GLU A 92 -3.53 -1.51 -10.32
N LYS A 93 -3.35 -2.69 -10.93
CA LYS A 93 -4.11 -3.17 -12.10
C LYS A 93 -4.51 -4.61 -11.88
N MET A 94 -5.81 -4.90 -11.98
CA MET A 94 -6.37 -6.23 -11.73
C MET A 94 -5.71 -7.31 -12.58
N GLU A 95 -5.61 -7.08 -13.88
CA GLU A 95 -5.06 -8.06 -14.83
C GLU A 95 -3.60 -8.42 -14.51
N VAL A 96 -2.82 -7.45 -14.05
CA VAL A 96 -1.42 -7.67 -13.67
C VAL A 96 -1.34 -8.50 -12.39
N LYS A 97 -2.15 -8.17 -11.39
CA LYS A 97 -2.18 -8.91 -10.12
C LYS A 97 -2.69 -10.34 -10.33
N GLN A 98 -3.76 -10.53 -11.10
CA GLN A 98 -4.29 -11.86 -11.43
C GLN A 98 -3.25 -12.72 -12.16
N ALA A 99 -2.52 -12.18 -13.13
CA ALA A 99 -1.46 -12.90 -13.82
C ALA A 99 -0.34 -13.36 -12.86
N ILE A 100 0.10 -12.47 -11.96
CA ILE A 100 1.10 -12.79 -10.94
C ILE A 100 0.58 -13.85 -9.97
N PHE A 101 -0.66 -13.73 -9.49
CA PHE A 101 -1.23 -14.71 -8.54
C PHE A 101 -1.43 -16.08 -9.16
N ALA A 102 -1.82 -16.18 -10.43
CA ALA A 102 -1.89 -17.45 -11.15
C ALA A 102 -0.50 -18.09 -11.32
N GLU A 103 0.53 -17.30 -11.60
CA GLU A 103 1.91 -17.80 -11.68
C GLU A 103 2.42 -18.25 -10.31
N LEU A 104 2.22 -17.47 -9.26
CA LEU A 104 2.60 -17.82 -7.89
C LEU A 104 1.88 -19.07 -7.39
N ASP A 105 0.63 -19.27 -7.76
CA ASP A 105 -0.15 -20.46 -7.40
C ASP A 105 0.50 -21.73 -7.90
N SER A 106 1.13 -21.67 -9.08
CA SER A 106 1.85 -22.82 -9.67
C SER A 106 3.25 -23.04 -9.09
N LEU A 107 3.91 -21.98 -8.61
CA LEU A 107 5.31 -22.01 -8.17
C LEU A 107 5.48 -22.22 -6.67
N ALA A 108 4.65 -21.55 -5.87
CA ALA A 108 4.79 -21.53 -4.43
C ALA A 108 4.33 -22.85 -3.77
N PRO A 109 4.97 -23.28 -2.68
CA PRO A 109 4.53 -24.44 -1.92
C PRO A 109 3.07 -24.34 -1.46
N ASN A 110 2.42 -25.47 -1.26
CA ASN A 110 1.01 -25.50 -0.85
C ASN A 110 0.71 -24.80 0.50
N HIS A 111 1.71 -24.67 1.37
CA HIS A 111 1.57 -23.99 2.65
C HIS A 111 1.66 -22.45 2.55
N THR A 112 2.22 -21.93 1.45
CA THR A 112 2.50 -20.51 1.28
C THR A 112 1.21 -19.68 1.31
N VAL A 113 1.23 -18.59 2.07
CA VAL A 113 0.19 -17.56 2.05
C VAL A 113 0.49 -16.55 0.97
N LEU A 114 -0.50 -16.22 0.14
CA LEU A 114 -0.40 -15.25 -0.93
C LEU A 114 -1.10 -13.96 -0.49
N ALA A 115 -0.33 -12.92 -0.20
CA ALA A 115 -0.84 -11.63 0.22
C ALA A 115 -0.69 -10.56 -0.88
N THR A 116 -1.64 -9.63 -0.95
CA THR A 116 -1.56 -8.45 -1.83
C THR A 116 -1.61 -7.17 -1.02
N ASN A 117 -0.79 -6.19 -1.40
CA ASN A 117 -0.80 -4.84 -0.82
C ASN A 117 -1.73 -3.90 -1.61
N THR A 118 -2.69 -4.43 -2.35
CA THR A 118 -3.68 -3.58 -3.04
C THR A 118 -4.35 -2.61 -2.08
N SER A 119 -4.66 -1.41 -2.58
CA SER A 119 -5.36 -0.38 -1.82
C SER A 119 -6.86 -0.33 -2.09
N SER A 120 -7.33 -0.99 -3.16
CA SER A 120 -8.70 -0.80 -3.64
C SER A 120 -9.28 -1.96 -4.44
N LEU A 121 -8.45 -2.89 -4.92
CA LEU A 121 -8.92 -4.02 -5.74
C LEU A 121 -9.45 -5.15 -4.87
N PRO A 122 -10.55 -5.82 -5.27
CA PRO A 122 -11.16 -6.90 -4.49
C PRO A 122 -10.22 -8.09 -4.29
N ILE A 123 -10.00 -8.48 -3.05
CA ILE A 123 -9.17 -9.65 -2.70
C ILE A 123 -9.78 -10.92 -3.25
N THR A 124 -11.10 -11.04 -3.17
CA THR A 124 -11.86 -12.18 -3.70
C THR A 124 -11.65 -12.38 -5.20
N GLU A 125 -11.60 -11.29 -5.97
CA GLU A 125 -11.38 -11.35 -7.42
C GLU A 125 -9.92 -11.74 -7.76
N ILE A 126 -8.95 -11.27 -6.97
CA ILE A 126 -7.54 -11.69 -7.10
C ILE A 126 -7.40 -13.17 -6.72
N ALA A 127 -8.07 -13.62 -5.68
CA ALA A 127 -8.04 -15.02 -5.22
C ALA A 127 -8.66 -16.00 -6.23
N ALA A 128 -9.66 -15.57 -6.99
CA ALA A 128 -10.42 -16.42 -7.90
C ALA A 128 -9.60 -17.04 -9.04
N VAL A 129 -8.43 -16.52 -9.35
CA VAL A 129 -7.53 -17.08 -10.38
C VAL A 129 -6.57 -18.14 -9.82
N THR A 130 -6.60 -18.41 -8.51
CA THR A 130 -5.75 -19.41 -7.85
C THR A 130 -6.53 -20.69 -7.55
N THR A 131 -5.82 -21.80 -7.39
CA THR A 131 -6.41 -23.09 -6.94
C THR A 131 -6.55 -23.17 -5.43
N ARG A 132 -6.05 -22.15 -4.69
CA ARG A 132 -6.07 -22.04 -3.22
C ARG A 132 -6.58 -20.68 -2.74
N PRO A 133 -7.81 -20.25 -3.14
CA PRO A 133 -8.35 -18.94 -2.76
C PRO A 133 -8.44 -18.74 -1.24
N GLU A 134 -8.50 -19.82 -0.48
CA GLU A 134 -8.51 -19.81 0.99
C GLU A 134 -7.19 -19.34 1.60
N LYS A 135 -6.09 -19.32 0.84
CA LYS A 135 -4.75 -18.84 1.24
C LYS A 135 -4.41 -17.45 0.72
N VAL A 136 -5.37 -16.80 0.08
CA VAL A 136 -5.19 -15.42 -0.42
C VAL A 136 -5.77 -14.43 0.58
N ILE A 137 -5.01 -13.35 0.85
CA ILE A 137 -5.37 -12.32 1.83
C ILE A 137 -4.84 -10.95 1.42
N GLY A 138 -5.49 -9.87 1.85
CA GLY A 138 -4.96 -8.51 1.74
C GLY A 138 -4.08 -8.14 2.92
N MET A 139 -2.90 -7.55 2.66
CA MET A 139 -2.04 -6.89 3.65
C MET A 139 -1.79 -5.45 3.20
N HIS A 140 -2.74 -4.57 3.48
CA HIS A 140 -2.66 -3.18 3.05
C HIS A 140 -1.84 -2.34 4.02
N PHE A 141 -0.57 -2.12 3.67
CA PHE A 141 0.35 -1.26 4.38
C PHE A 141 0.14 0.21 4.01
N MET A 142 0.34 1.10 4.97
CA MET A 142 0.23 2.55 4.77
C MET A 142 1.59 3.16 4.40
N ASN A 143 1.57 4.14 3.50
CA ASN A 143 2.77 4.87 3.06
C ASN A 143 3.09 6.03 4.03
N PRO A 144 4.34 6.20 4.49
CA PRO A 144 5.55 5.39 4.32
C PRO A 144 5.56 4.14 5.21
N VAL A 145 5.78 2.95 4.62
CA VAL A 145 5.68 1.67 5.33
C VAL A 145 6.50 1.58 6.61
N PRO A 146 7.78 2.03 6.67
CA PRO A 146 8.55 1.96 7.92
C PRO A 146 8.00 2.83 9.05
N VAL A 147 7.20 3.85 8.75
CA VAL A 147 6.71 4.85 9.71
C VAL A 147 5.29 4.52 10.19
N MET A 148 4.42 4.20 9.26
CA MET A 148 2.99 4.01 9.54
C MET A 148 2.75 2.72 10.31
N LYS A 149 1.94 2.80 11.37
CA LYS A 149 1.69 1.67 12.27
C LYS A 149 0.62 0.71 11.79
N LEU A 150 -0.36 1.20 11.02
CA LEU A 150 -1.51 0.43 10.58
C LEU A 150 -1.16 -0.53 9.45
N VAL A 151 -1.69 -1.75 9.54
CA VAL A 151 -1.88 -2.66 8.40
C VAL A 151 -3.33 -3.13 8.44
N GLU A 152 -4.12 -2.80 7.43
CA GLU A 152 -5.42 -3.44 7.24
C GLU A 152 -5.19 -4.86 6.72
N ILE A 153 -5.80 -5.83 7.37
CA ILE A 153 -5.77 -7.24 6.96
C ILE A 153 -7.13 -7.56 6.36
N ILE A 154 -7.17 -7.71 5.04
CA ILE A 154 -8.42 -7.84 4.31
C ILE A 154 -8.69 -9.31 3.99
N ARG A 155 -9.77 -9.83 4.53
CA ARG A 155 -10.23 -11.19 4.24
C ARG A 155 -11.09 -11.20 2.99
N GLY A 156 -10.64 -11.94 1.97
CA GLY A 156 -11.49 -12.30 0.84
C GLY A 156 -12.56 -13.32 1.26
N LEU A 157 -13.49 -13.61 0.37
CA LEU A 157 -14.64 -14.49 0.65
C LEU A 157 -14.22 -15.88 1.13
N ALA A 158 -13.12 -16.42 0.60
CA ALA A 158 -12.64 -17.77 0.94
C ALA A 158 -11.54 -17.80 2.00
N THR A 159 -10.95 -16.66 2.37
CA THR A 159 -9.80 -16.60 3.30
C THR A 159 -10.14 -17.28 4.65
N THR A 160 -9.34 -18.29 5.02
CA THR A 160 -9.55 -19.05 6.27
C THR A 160 -9.10 -18.28 7.52
N ASP A 161 -9.66 -18.67 8.67
CA ASP A 161 -9.25 -18.13 9.98
C ASP A 161 -7.78 -18.44 10.27
N GLU A 162 -7.26 -19.60 9.84
CA GLU A 162 -5.85 -19.97 10.02
C GLU A 162 -4.90 -19.00 9.29
N VAL A 163 -5.22 -18.66 8.03
CA VAL A 163 -4.45 -17.71 7.23
C VAL A 163 -4.54 -16.31 7.84
N TYR A 164 -5.74 -15.87 8.19
CA TYR A 164 -5.93 -14.59 8.85
C TYR A 164 -5.10 -14.50 10.14
N GLN A 165 -5.18 -15.49 11.03
CA GLN A 165 -4.47 -15.49 12.29
C GLN A 165 -2.95 -15.49 12.10
N ALA A 166 -2.43 -16.24 11.12
CA ALA A 166 -0.99 -16.27 10.81
C ALA A 166 -0.50 -14.88 10.37
N VAL A 167 -1.25 -14.21 9.48
CA VAL A 167 -0.92 -12.86 8.99
C VAL A 167 -1.09 -11.80 10.09
N TYR A 168 -2.12 -11.95 10.94
CA TYR A 168 -2.34 -11.08 12.09
C TYR A 168 -1.15 -11.11 13.06
N GLU A 169 -0.72 -12.30 13.48
CA GLU A 169 0.43 -12.44 14.40
C GLU A 169 1.76 -11.99 13.73
N THR A 170 1.92 -12.28 12.44
CA THR A 170 3.06 -11.76 11.67
C THR A 170 3.08 -10.23 11.70
N THR A 171 1.95 -9.59 11.44
CA THR A 171 1.82 -8.13 11.45
C THR A 171 2.19 -7.53 12.81
N LYS A 172 1.80 -8.18 13.92
CA LYS A 172 2.21 -7.75 15.27
C LYS A 172 3.74 -7.85 15.48
N LYS A 173 4.36 -8.92 14.98
CA LYS A 173 5.83 -9.08 15.04
C LYS A 173 6.56 -7.99 14.24
N LEU A 174 5.92 -7.40 13.23
CA LEU A 174 6.45 -6.24 12.50
C LEU A 174 6.36 -4.92 13.31
N ASN A 175 5.95 -4.94 14.59
CA ASN A 175 5.65 -3.75 15.39
C ASN A 175 4.57 -2.85 14.75
N LYS A 176 3.61 -3.46 14.06
CA LYS A 176 2.46 -2.80 13.46
C LYS A 176 1.16 -3.23 14.13
N THR A 177 0.14 -2.44 13.93
CA THR A 177 -1.21 -2.71 14.45
C THR A 177 -2.05 -3.32 13.34
N PRO A 178 -2.34 -4.63 13.40
CA PRO A 178 -3.26 -5.26 12.46
C PRO A 178 -4.70 -4.86 12.76
N VAL A 179 -5.46 -4.56 11.73
CA VAL A 179 -6.91 -4.31 11.82
C VAL A 179 -7.60 -5.21 10.81
N GLU A 180 -8.54 -6.04 11.29
CA GLU A 180 -9.35 -6.89 10.42
C GLU A 180 -10.33 -6.06 9.61
N VAL A 181 -10.38 -6.32 8.31
CA VAL A 181 -11.28 -5.67 7.38
C VAL A 181 -11.87 -6.71 6.43
N HIS A 182 -13.13 -6.58 6.08
CA HIS A 182 -13.73 -7.40 5.04
C HIS A 182 -13.52 -6.80 3.65
N ASP A 183 -13.57 -7.67 2.64
CA ASP A 183 -13.32 -7.33 1.24
C ASP A 183 -14.48 -6.51 0.65
N PHE A 184 -14.43 -5.20 0.88
CA PHE A 184 -15.33 -4.21 0.29
C PHE A 184 -14.53 -3.12 -0.43
N PRO A 185 -15.10 -2.45 -1.45
CA PRO A 185 -14.42 -1.39 -2.18
C PRO A 185 -13.81 -0.32 -1.27
N GLY A 186 -12.47 -0.11 -1.39
CA GLY A 186 -11.73 0.88 -0.62
C GLY A 186 -11.46 0.51 0.83
N PHE A 187 -11.84 -0.71 1.26
CA PHE A 187 -11.66 -1.21 2.62
C PHE A 187 -12.24 -0.25 3.67
N VAL A 188 -11.54 0.07 4.75
CA VAL A 188 -11.99 1.09 5.70
C VAL A 188 -11.33 2.44 5.42
N SER A 189 -10.00 2.45 5.26
CA SER A 189 -9.24 3.70 5.15
C SER A 189 -9.68 4.53 3.95
N ASN A 190 -9.68 3.97 2.75
CA ASN A 190 -10.03 4.70 1.53
C ASN A 190 -11.54 4.99 1.44
N ARG A 191 -12.39 4.08 1.96
CA ARG A 191 -13.84 4.28 1.97
C ARG A 191 -14.26 5.48 2.81
N ILE A 192 -13.48 5.87 3.82
CA ILE A 192 -13.75 7.04 4.66
C ILE A 192 -12.97 8.26 4.15
N LEU A 193 -11.67 8.10 3.94
CA LEU A 193 -10.77 9.19 3.59
C LEU A 193 -11.11 9.83 2.24
N MET A 194 -11.33 9.03 1.20
CA MET A 194 -11.53 9.57 -0.14
C MET A 194 -12.84 10.35 -0.30
N PRO A 195 -14.00 9.89 0.21
CA PRO A 195 -15.19 10.73 0.25
C PRO A 195 -15.01 12.03 1.06
N MET A 196 -14.27 12.01 2.16
CA MET A 196 -13.97 13.23 2.93
C MET A 196 -13.15 14.23 2.08
N ILE A 197 -12.12 13.77 1.38
CA ILE A 197 -11.35 14.61 0.44
C ILE A 197 -12.24 15.10 -0.70
N ASN A 198 -13.02 14.22 -1.30
CA ASN A 198 -13.91 14.55 -2.41
C ASN A 198 -14.97 15.59 -2.01
N GLU A 199 -15.48 15.52 -0.78
CA GLU A 199 -16.40 16.53 -0.24
C GLU A 199 -15.71 17.89 -0.05
N ALA A 200 -14.46 17.91 0.38
CA ALA A 200 -13.67 19.14 0.43
C ALA A 200 -13.47 19.74 -0.97
N VAL A 201 -13.29 18.90 -2.00
CA VAL A 201 -13.21 19.35 -3.39
C VAL A 201 -14.56 19.89 -3.89
N PHE A 202 -15.70 19.29 -3.50
CA PHE A 202 -17.03 19.83 -3.80
C PHE A 202 -17.23 21.17 -3.10
N THR A 203 -16.85 21.31 -1.84
CA THR A 203 -16.92 22.57 -1.07
C THR A 203 -16.18 23.70 -1.78
N LEU A 204 -14.99 23.41 -2.33
CA LEU A 204 -14.25 24.36 -3.17
C LEU A 204 -14.97 24.62 -4.50
N TYR A 205 -15.42 23.58 -5.19
CA TYR A 205 -16.08 23.67 -6.49
C TYR A 205 -17.37 24.49 -6.45
N GLU A 206 -18.12 24.39 -5.36
CA GLU A 206 -19.39 25.11 -5.12
C GLU A 206 -19.17 26.55 -4.60
N GLY A 207 -17.91 26.93 -4.34
CA GLY A 207 -17.57 28.30 -3.91
C GLY A 207 -17.92 28.57 -2.46
N VAL A 208 -18.04 27.57 -1.61
CA VAL A 208 -18.34 27.75 -0.16
C VAL A 208 -17.17 28.44 0.54
N ALA A 209 -15.91 28.06 0.22
CA ALA A 209 -14.69 28.69 0.71
C ALA A 209 -13.53 28.45 -0.28
N ASN A 210 -12.42 29.19 -0.10
CA ASN A 210 -11.17 28.94 -0.84
C ASN A 210 -10.39 27.76 -0.25
N GLU A 211 -9.31 27.37 -0.93
CA GLU A 211 -8.49 26.21 -0.58
C GLU A 211 -7.88 26.30 0.83
N GLU A 212 -7.36 27.48 1.15
CA GLU A 212 -6.70 27.76 2.44
C GLU A 212 -7.70 27.67 3.59
N ASP A 213 -8.87 28.28 3.44
CA ASP A 213 -9.90 28.30 4.48
C ASP A 213 -10.49 26.92 4.74
N ILE A 214 -10.74 26.11 3.69
CA ILE A 214 -11.19 24.72 3.83
C ILE A 214 -10.19 23.93 4.67
N ASP A 215 -8.90 24.01 4.33
CA ASP A 215 -7.86 23.29 5.05
C ASP A 215 -7.70 23.78 6.49
N GLN A 216 -7.82 25.10 6.74
CA GLN A 216 -7.76 25.66 8.09
C GLN A 216 -8.93 25.22 8.96
N VAL A 217 -10.16 25.23 8.45
CA VAL A 217 -11.33 24.75 9.19
C VAL A 217 -11.13 23.31 9.66
N MET A 218 -10.66 22.43 8.78
CA MET A 218 -10.42 21.02 9.13
C MET A 218 -9.26 20.84 10.12
N LYS A 219 -8.20 21.63 9.99
CA LYS A 219 -7.06 21.59 10.91
C LYS A 219 -7.41 22.14 12.29
N LEU A 220 -8.02 23.32 12.35
CA LEU A 220 -8.22 24.05 13.61
C LEU A 220 -9.54 23.67 14.29
N GLY A 221 -10.59 23.41 13.50
CA GLY A 221 -11.91 23.06 14.01
C GLY A 221 -12.09 21.58 14.29
N MET A 222 -11.47 20.70 13.46
CA MET A 222 -11.61 19.23 13.57
C MET A 222 -10.32 18.54 14.05
N ASN A 223 -9.28 19.33 14.37
CA ASN A 223 -7.97 18.84 14.86
C ASN A 223 -7.28 17.84 13.89
N HIS A 224 -7.48 18.03 12.59
CA HIS A 224 -6.77 17.22 11.60
C HIS A 224 -5.29 17.64 11.53
N PRO A 225 -4.33 16.71 11.43
CA PRO A 225 -2.92 17.05 11.33
C PRO A 225 -2.56 17.76 10.02
N MET A 226 -3.40 17.57 9.00
CA MET A 226 -3.28 18.15 7.65
C MET A 226 -4.68 18.43 7.10
N GLY A 227 -4.84 19.54 6.37
CA GLY A 227 -6.09 19.82 5.68
C GLY A 227 -6.35 18.85 4.54
N PRO A 228 -7.61 18.60 4.16
CA PRO A 228 -7.98 17.59 3.17
C PRO A 228 -7.45 17.87 1.76
N LEU A 229 -7.36 19.13 1.35
CA LEU A 229 -6.85 19.51 0.03
C LEU A 229 -5.32 19.41 -0.03
N THR A 230 -4.62 19.81 1.03
CA THR A 230 -3.17 19.54 1.19
C THR A 230 -2.87 18.05 1.20
N LEU A 231 -3.70 17.24 1.85
CA LEU A 231 -3.55 15.79 1.89
C LEU A 231 -3.79 15.17 0.51
N ALA A 232 -4.78 15.66 -0.23
CA ALA A 232 -5.02 15.23 -1.61
C ALA A 232 -3.80 15.50 -2.51
N ASP A 233 -3.20 16.68 -2.42
CA ASP A 233 -1.98 17.04 -3.15
C ASP A 233 -0.77 16.18 -2.73
N PHE A 234 -0.70 15.77 -1.46
CA PHE A 234 0.34 14.86 -0.96
C PHE A 234 0.17 13.43 -1.49
N ILE A 235 -1.06 12.91 -1.52
CA ILE A 235 -1.40 11.59 -2.06
C ILE A 235 -1.20 11.56 -3.59
N GLY A 236 -1.57 12.64 -4.25
CA GLY A 236 -1.66 12.78 -5.69
C GLY A 236 -3.11 12.72 -6.18
N LEU A 237 -3.51 13.76 -6.93
CA LEU A 237 -4.92 13.91 -7.35
C LEU A 237 -5.39 12.82 -8.31
N ASP A 238 -4.49 12.28 -9.13
CA ASP A 238 -4.75 11.10 -9.98
C ASP A 238 -5.06 9.85 -9.15
N THR A 239 -4.32 9.64 -8.07
CA THR A 239 -4.56 8.54 -7.11
C THR A 239 -5.91 8.73 -6.41
N CYS A 240 -6.20 9.94 -5.94
CA CYS A 240 -7.50 10.26 -5.32
C CYS A 240 -8.66 10.01 -6.30
N LEU A 241 -8.51 10.45 -7.55
CA LEU A 241 -9.51 10.23 -8.60
C LEU A 241 -9.71 8.73 -8.87
N PHE A 242 -8.62 7.98 -9.05
CA PHE A 242 -8.66 6.55 -9.30
C PHE A 242 -9.42 5.79 -8.18
N ILE A 243 -9.13 6.13 -6.91
CA ILE A 243 -9.80 5.48 -5.77
C ILE A 243 -11.28 5.86 -5.73
N MET A 244 -11.64 7.13 -5.95
CA MET A 244 -13.04 7.55 -6.01
C MET A 244 -13.81 6.85 -7.14
N GLU A 245 -13.20 6.68 -8.32
CA GLU A 245 -13.79 5.92 -9.43
C GLU A 245 -13.97 4.44 -9.09
N THR A 246 -13.01 3.85 -8.39
CA THR A 246 -13.09 2.47 -7.89
C THR A 246 -14.23 2.31 -6.88
N LEU A 247 -14.38 3.24 -5.94
CA LEU A 247 -15.50 3.25 -4.99
C LEU A 247 -16.84 3.40 -5.72
N HIS A 248 -16.93 4.36 -6.63
CA HIS A 248 -18.17 4.62 -7.39
C HIS A 248 -18.58 3.39 -8.22
N LYS A 249 -17.63 2.80 -8.94
CA LYS A 249 -17.89 1.58 -9.74
C LYS A 249 -18.24 0.38 -8.84
N GLY A 250 -17.50 0.19 -7.73
CA GLY A 250 -17.67 -0.97 -6.87
C GLY A 250 -18.96 -0.98 -6.07
N PHE A 251 -19.46 0.18 -5.65
CA PHE A 251 -20.74 0.29 -4.93
C PHE A 251 -21.93 0.58 -5.84
N GLY A 252 -21.71 1.15 -7.05
CA GLY A 252 -22.79 1.62 -7.92
C GLY A 252 -23.65 2.73 -7.29
N ASP A 253 -23.07 3.51 -6.37
CA ASP A 253 -23.77 4.56 -5.62
C ASP A 253 -23.16 5.93 -5.91
N ASP A 254 -23.99 6.86 -6.39
CA ASP A 254 -23.58 8.21 -6.79
C ASP A 254 -22.98 9.05 -5.65
N LYS A 255 -23.16 8.68 -4.39
CA LYS A 255 -22.47 9.34 -3.27
C LYS A 255 -20.95 9.26 -3.38
N TYR A 256 -20.42 8.28 -4.13
CA TYR A 256 -18.98 8.12 -4.39
C TYR A 256 -18.54 8.74 -5.73
N ARG A 257 -19.42 9.45 -6.45
CA ARG A 257 -19.04 10.13 -7.71
C ARG A 257 -17.90 11.12 -7.46
N PRO A 258 -16.80 11.08 -8.24
CA PRO A 258 -15.74 12.07 -8.12
C PRO A 258 -16.25 13.47 -8.48
N CYS A 259 -15.81 14.49 -7.76
CA CYS A 259 -16.09 15.87 -8.08
C CYS A 259 -15.58 16.23 -9.50
N PRO A 260 -16.35 16.96 -10.31
CA PRO A 260 -15.91 17.40 -11.65
C PRO A 260 -14.59 18.20 -11.61
N LEU A 261 -14.35 18.97 -10.56
CA LEU A 261 -13.14 19.76 -10.38
C LEU A 261 -11.91 18.83 -10.24
N LEU A 262 -12.00 17.75 -9.46
CA LEU A 262 -10.92 16.77 -9.31
C LEU A 262 -10.54 16.17 -10.68
N ARG A 263 -11.54 15.76 -11.47
CA ARG A 263 -11.30 15.28 -12.85
C ARG A 263 -10.63 16.32 -13.73
N LYS A 264 -11.05 17.59 -13.61
CA LYS A 264 -10.50 18.70 -14.38
C LYS A 264 -9.02 18.94 -14.04
N TYR A 265 -8.66 18.90 -12.76
CA TYR A 265 -7.27 19.08 -12.33
C TYR A 265 -6.37 17.94 -12.82
N VAL A 266 -6.82 16.70 -12.68
CA VAL A 266 -6.08 15.54 -13.18
C VAL A 266 -5.85 15.61 -14.69
N LYS A 267 -6.89 15.99 -15.48
CA LYS A 267 -6.75 16.19 -16.93
C LYS A 267 -5.81 17.33 -17.30
N ALA A 268 -5.68 18.33 -16.44
CA ALA A 268 -4.74 19.45 -16.62
C ALA A 268 -3.29 19.08 -16.24
N GLY A 269 -3.05 17.86 -15.72
CA GLY A 269 -1.74 17.46 -15.21
C GLY A 269 -1.36 18.07 -13.85
N TRP A 270 -2.34 18.68 -13.15
CA TRP A 270 -2.14 19.21 -11.80
C TRP A 270 -2.36 18.07 -10.80
N LEU A 271 -1.28 17.34 -10.50
CA LEU A 271 -1.37 16.11 -9.72
C LEU A 271 -0.90 16.28 -8.27
N GLY A 272 -0.75 17.50 -7.80
CA GLY A 272 -0.27 17.83 -6.47
C GLY A 272 1.24 17.98 -6.40
N ARG A 273 1.84 17.64 -5.25
CA ARG A 273 3.27 17.84 -4.98
C ARG A 273 4.19 17.22 -6.02
N LYS A 274 3.85 16.07 -6.55
CA LYS A 274 4.69 15.35 -7.54
C LYS A 274 4.86 16.07 -8.88
N THR A 275 3.97 17.04 -9.18
CA THR A 275 4.04 17.88 -10.40
C THR A 275 4.24 19.36 -10.07
N GLY A 276 4.48 19.71 -8.79
CA GLY A 276 4.63 21.09 -8.32
C GLY A 276 3.32 21.87 -8.24
N LYS A 277 2.20 21.30 -8.69
CA LYS A 277 0.89 21.97 -8.69
C LYS A 277 -0.26 20.98 -8.49
N GLY A 278 -1.19 21.36 -7.64
CA GLY A 278 -2.47 20.71 -7.37
C GLY A 278 -3.50 21.75 -6.98
N PHE A 279 -4.13 21.58 -5.83
CA PHE A 279 -4.92 22.66 -5.19
C PHE A 279 -4.00 23.79 -4.78
N PHE A 280 -2.80 23.47 -4.33
CA PHE A 280 -1.75 24.44 -4.00
C PHE A 280 -0.61 24.40 -5.00
N THR A 281 0.25 25.44 -4.97
CA THR A 281 1.50 25.48 -5.73
C THR A 281 2.66 25.15 -4.79
N TYR A 282 3.59 24.32 -5.26
CA TYR A 282 4.76 23.86 -4.50
C TYR A 282 6.03 24.29 -5.22
N GLU A 283 6.98 24.83 -4.49
CA GLU A 283 8.32 25.04 -5.02
C GLU A 283 8.98 23.68 -5.27
N THR A 284 9.49 23.50 -6.49
CA THR A 284 10.18 22.26 -6.94
C THR A 284 11.64 22.24 -6.50
#